data_dbb71f359678fbc52d312571980cbe48
#
_entry.id   dbb71f359678fbc52d312571980cbe48
#
_cell.length_a   1.000
_cell.length_b   1.000
_cell.length_c   1.000
_cell.angle_alpha   90.00
_cell.angle_beta   90.00
_cell.angle_gamma   90.00
#
_symmetry.space_group_name_H-M   'P 1'
#
loop_
_entity.id
_entity.type
_entity.pdbx_description
1 polymer ?
#
loop_
_entity_poly.entity_id
_entity_poly.type
_entity_poly.pdbx_seq_one_letter_code
_entity_poly.pdbx_strand_id
1 'polypeptide(L)'
;LDFFQDLFDYPYPYPKYEQAFVPEHNIGAMEKPGLVTFTEDFIFVSGATEDDLEGRANTICHEMAHMWFGDLVTMKWWDDLWLKESFADFMGALGAIEANGFNDAWVTFANRRKSWAYLQDQLPTTHPIVADIPHLEAAAQNFDGITYAKGASTLKQLVSYVGFDTFIEAARVYFKRFAWGNTSLQDF
;
A
#
# COMPACT_ATOMS: atom_id res chain seq x y z
N LEU A 1 0.40 -12.98 -6.61
CA LEU A 1 0.63 -13.53 -5.27
C LEU A 1 2.06 -14.06 -5.16
N ASP A 2 2.49 -14.92 -6.09
CA ASP A 2 3.82 -15.53 -6.12
C ASP A 2 4.93 -14.48 -6.07
N PHE A 3 4.77 -13.40 -6.83
CA PHE A 3 5.72 -12.28 -6.82
C PHE A 3 6.01 -11.75 -5.40
N PHE A 4 4.98 -11.51 -4.58
CA PHE A 4 5.18 -11.01 -3.22
C PHE A 4 5.69 -12.07 -2.26
N GLN A 5 5.29 -13.34 -2.41
CA GLN A 5 5.85 -14.45 -1.62
C GLN A 5 7.35 -14.58 -1.84
N ASP A 6 7.78 -14.55 -3.09
CA ASP A 6 9.19 -14.64 -3.47
C ASP A 6 9.97 -13.39 -3.03
N LEU A 7 9.38 -12.20 -3.24
CA LEU A 7 10.00 -10.93 -2.86
C LEU A 7 10.26 -10.87 -1.35
N PHE A 8 9.27 -11.22 -0.54
CA PHE A 8 9.35 -11.13 0.92
C PHE A 8 9.95 -12.38 1.60
N ASP A 9 10.22 -13.44 0.84
CA ASP A 9 10.66 -14.73 1.38
C ASP A 9 9.78 -15.18 2.56
N TYR A 10 8.47 -14.99 2.39
CA TYR A 10 7.46 -15.32 3.38
C TYR A 10 6.17 -15.77 2.66
N PRO A 11 5.70 -17.00 2.89
CA PRO A 11 4.51 -17.50 2.21
C PRO A 11 3.27 -16.67 2.56
N TYR A 12 2.31 -16.62 1.64
CA TYR A 12 1.03 -15.98 1.91
C TYR A 12 0.39 -16.56 3.19
N PRO A 13 0.08 -15.72 4.19
CA PRO A 13 -0.16 -16.21 5.55
C PRO A 13 -1.58 -16.75 5.79
N TYR A 14 -2.45 -16.73 4.78
CA TYR A 14 -3.86 -17.12 4.93
C TYR A 14 -4.22 -18.32 4.05
N PRO A 15 -5.30 -19.08 4.37
CA PRO A 15 -5.61 -20.32 3.66
C PRO A 15 -6.19 -20.13 2.25
N LYS A 16 -6.69 -18.93 1.93
CA LYS A 16 -7.25 -18.59 0.61
C LYS A 16 -7.05 -17.12 0.28
N TYR A 17 -7.03 -16.79 -1.01
CA TYR A 17 -7.07 -15.42 -1.53
C TYR A 17 -8.19 -15.32 -2.56
N GLU A 18 -9.24 -14.61 -2.23
CA GLU A 18 -10.38 -14.32 -3.09
C GLU A 18 -10.52 -12.81 -3.29
N GLN A 19 -11.13 -12.42 -4.39
CA GLN A 19 -11.44 -11.03 -4.71
C GLN A 19 -12.93 -10.89 -5.00
N ALA A 20 -13.56 -9.87 -4.43
CA ALA A 20 -14.95 -9.54 -4.70
C ALA A 20 -15.07 -8.09 -5.16
N PHE A 21 -15.66 -7.87 -6.32
CA PHE A 21 -16.06 -6.56 -6.79
C PHE A 21 -17.48 -6.27 -6.28
N VAL A 22 -17.61 -5.25 -5.44
CA VAL A 22 -18.83 -5.02 -4.63
C VAL A 22 -19.55 -3.78 -5.14
N PRO A 23 -20.83 -3.89 -5.51
CA PRO A 23 -21.64 -2.74 -5.88
C PRO A 23 -21.73 -1.72 -4.73
N GLU A 24 -21.73 -0.44 -5.09
CA GLU A 24 -21.83 0.68 -4.13
C GLU A 24 -20.76 0.66 -3.02
N HIS A 25 -19.59 0.06 -3.29
CA HIS A 25 -18.46 0.08 -2.36
C HIS A 25 -17.93 1.51 -2.26
N ASN A 26 -18.01 2.12 -1.09
CA ASN A 26 -17.74 3.55 -0.89
C ASN A 26 -16.26 3.92 -0.73
N ILE A 27 -15.37 2.94 -0.86
CA ILE A 27 -13.90 3.10 -0.91
C ILE A 27 -13.34 2.33 -2.12
N GLY A 28 -12.12 2.60 -2.53
CA GLY A 28 -11.52 1.93 -3.68
C GLY A 28 -11.39 0.43 -3.52
N ALA A 29 -10.81 -0.01 -2.40
CA ALA A 29 -10.65 -1.40 -2.03
C ALA A 29 -10.43 -1.56 -0.52
N MET A 30 -10.37 -2.82 -0.04
CA MET A 30 -10.12 -3.14 1.36
C MET A 30 -9.43 -4.51 1.48
N GLU A 31 -8.34 -4.53 2.19
CA GLU A 31 -7.40 -5.64 2.35
C GLU A 31 -7.87 -6.77 3.30
N LYS A 32 -9.13 -7.10 3.31
CA LYS A 32 -9.64 -8.16 4.21
C LYS A 32 -8.93 -9.48 3.98
N PRO A 33 -8.32 -10.09 5.01
CA PRO A 33 -7.64 -11.38 4.87
C PRO A 33 -8.52 -12.45 4.25
N GLY A 34 -8.06 -13.06 3.17
CA GLY A 34 -8.75 -14.14 2.48
C GLY A 34 -9.89 -13.72 1.53
N LEU A 35 -10.41 -12.48 1.63
CA LEU A 35 -11.44 -11.95 0.73
C LEU A 35 -11.29 -10.43 0.58
N VAL A 36 -10.44 -10.00 -0.32
CA VAL A 36 -10.25 -8.57 -0.65
C VAL A 36 -11.46 -8.05 -1.40
N THR A 37 -11.98 -6.90 -0.98
CA THR A 37 -13.11 -6.25 -1.65
C THR A 37 -12.65 -5.05 -2.46
N PHE A 38 -13.25 -4.86 -3.64
CA PHE A 38 -12.96 -3.77 -4.57
C PHE A 38 -14.24 -3.07 -4.98
N THR A 39 -14.17 -1.80 -5.34
CA THR A 39 -15.27 -1.11 -6.01
C THR A 39 -15.59 -1.76 -7.35
N GLU A 40 -16.87 -1.75 -7.73
CA GLU A 40 -17.33 -2.22 -9.05
C GLU A 40 -16.81 -1.37 -10.21
N ASP A 41 -16.29 -0.17 -9.95
CA ASP A 41 -15.66 0.70 -10.97
C ASP A 41 -14.47 0.01 -11.67
N PHE A 42 -13.89 -1.01 -11.08
CA PHE A 42 -12.86 -1.84 -11.71
C PHE A 42 -13.39 -2.92 -12.67
N ILE A 43 -14.72 -3.03 -12.83
CA ILE A 43 -15.37 -3.88 -13.84
C ILE A 43 -15.66 -3.02 -15.08
N PHE A 44 -14.80 -3.09 -16.07
CA PHE A 44 -14.90 -2.26 -17.28
C PHE A 44 -15.90 -2.86 -18.27
N VAL A 45 -17.12 -2.35 -18.28
CA VAL A 45 -18.23 -2.89 -19.11
C VAL A 45 -18.09 -2.48 -20.60
N SER A 46 -17.57 -1.28 -20.89
CA SER A 46 -17.49 -0.72 -22.25
C SER A 46 -16.09 -0.72 -22.87
N GLY A 47 -15.17 -1.44 -22.27
CA GLY A 47 -13.75 -1.46 -22.61
C GLY A 47 -12.91 -0.67 -21.61
N ALA A 48 -11.62 -0.96 -21.54
CA ALA A 48 -10.66 -0.34 -20.64
C ALA A 48 -9.50 0.25 -21.44
N THR A 49 -9.02 1.41 -21.03
CA THR A 49 -7.74 1.94 -21.47
C THR A 49 -6.59 1.23 -20.76
N GLU A 50 -5.37 1.37 -21.26
CA GLU A 50 -4.19 0.84 -20.58
C GLU A 50 -4.03 1.45 -19.17
N ASP A 51 -4.35 2.71 -19.02
CA ASP A 51 -4.36 3.44 -17.77
C ASP A 51 -5.38 2.88 -16.75
N ASP A 52 -6.58 2.49 -17.20
CA ASP A 52 -7.59 1.82 -16.36
C ASP A 52 -7.07 0.44 -15.88
N LEU A 53 -6.43 -0.30 -16.78
CA LEU A 53 -5.86 -1.61 -16.46
C LEU A 53 -4.67 -1.50 -15.51
N GLU A 54 -3.79 -0.53 -15.70
CA GLU A 54 -2.69 -0.21 -14.79
C GLU A 54 -3.23 0.18 -13.41
N GLY A 55 -4.21 1.09 -13.34
CA GLY A 55 -4.83 1.54 -12.09
C GLY A 55 -5.44 0.38 -11.30
N ARG A 56 -6.17 -0.53 -11.98
CA ARG A 56 -6.69 -1.74 -11.36
C ARG A 56 -5.58 -2.68 -10.88
N ALA A 57 -4.55 -2.92 -11.67
CA ALA A 57 -3.42 -3.76 -11.30
C ALA A 57 -2.67 -3.19 -10.11
N ASN A 58 -2.43 -1.87 -10.08
CA ASN A 58 -1.83 -1.17 -8.96
C ASN A 58 -2.63 -1.36 -7.68
N THR A 59 -3.96 -1.17 -7.73
CA THR A 59 -4.84 -1.35 -6.56
C THR A 59 -4.83 -2.81 -6.09
N ILE A 60 -4.90 -3.78 -7.00
CA ILE A 60 -4.83 -5.21 -6.64
C ILE A 60 -3.50 -5.53 -5.94
N CYS A 61 -2.38 -5.00 -6.44
CA CYS A 61 -1.06 -5.20 -5.82
C CYS A 61 -0.94 -4.47 -4.48
N HIS A 62 -1.55 -3.28 -4.33
CA HIS A 62 -1.63 -2.56 -3.07
C HIS A 62 -2.34 -3.40 -1.99
N GLU A 63 -3.56 -3.85 -2.26
CA GLU A 63 -4.33 -4.68 -1.34
C GLU A 63 -3.64 -6.02 -1.03
N MET A 64 -2.95 -6.58 -2.03
CA MET A 64 -2.19 -7.82 -1.83
C MET A 64 -0.96 -7.61 -0.95
N ALA A 65 -0.27 -6.48 -1.05
CA ALA A 65 0.87 -6.16 -0.21
C ALA A 65 0.48 -6.01 1.27
N HIS A 66 -0.74 -5.55 1.53
CA HIS A 66 -1.29 -5.47 2.88
C HIS A 66 -1.34 -6.81 3.62
N MET A 67 -1.40 -7.94 2.91
CA MET A 67 -1.37 -9.28 3.52
C MET A 67 -0.11 -9.48 4.38
N TRP A 68 0.97 -8.76 4.08
CA TRP A 68 2.21 -8.71 4.88
C TRP A 68 2.32 -7.40 5.67
N PHE A 69 2.17 -6.25 4.99
CA PHE A 69 2.21 -4.92 5.60
C PHE A 69 0.80 -4.47 6.02
N GLY A 70 0.39 -4.80 7.23
CA GLY A 70 -0.91 -4.46 7.79
C GLY A 70 -1.61 -5.63 8.44
N ASP A 71 -1.66 -6.79 7.77
CA ASP A 71 -2.38 -7.97 8.24
C ASP A 71 -1.48 -8.95 8.98
N LEU A 72 -0.34 -9.37 8.39
CA LEU A 72 0.63 -10.22 9.08
C LEU A 72 1.34 -9.46 10.21
N VAL A 73 1.78 -8.24 9.93
CA VAL A 73 2.37 -7.33 10.90
C VAL A 73 1.57 -6.02 10.89
N THR A 74 0.93 -5.71 12.00
CA THR A 74 0.03 -4.54 12.14
C THR A 74 0.71 -3.47 13.01
N MET A 75 0.44 -2.18 12.74
CA MET A 75 0.89 -1.10 13.61
C MET A 75 0.27 -1.23 15.02
N LYS A 76 0.98 -0.77 16.05
CA LYS A 76 0.48 -0.75 17.45
C LYS A 76 -0.69 0.22 17.62
N TRP A 77 -0.63 1.35 16.92
CA TRP A 77 -1.67 2.37 16.91
C TRP A 77 -1.69 3.12 15.56
N TRP A 78 -2.67 3.94 15.37
CA TRP A 78 -2.95 4.66 14.12
C TRP A 78 -1.96 5.78 13.79
N ASP A 79 -1.13 6.21 14.74
CA ASP A 79 -0.01 7.13 14.49
C ASP A 79 1.00 6.58 13.48
N ASP A 80 1.13 5.26 13.42
CA ASP A 80 1.95 4.53 12.46
C ASP A 80 1.13 3.89 11.31
N LEU A 81 -0.03 4.46 10.94
CA LEU A 81 -0.86 4.00 9.81
C LEU A 81 -0.05 3.88 8.50
N TRP A 82 0.94 4.74 8.32
CA TRP A 82 1.85 4.73 7.18
C TRP A 82 2.65 3.44 7.04
N LEU A 83 2.91 2.68 8.13
CA LEU A 83 3.59 1.38 8.08
C LEU A 83 2.83 0.33 7.25
N LYS A 84 1.54 0.52 7.03
CA LYS A 84 0.80 -0.29 6.08
C LYS A 84 0.52 0.47 4.78
N GLU A 85 -0.02 1.67 4.82
CA GLU A 85 -0.50 2.38 3.64
C GLU A 85 0.63 2.87 2.72
N SER A 86 1.68 3.47 3.27
CA SER A 86 2.82 3.90 2.47
C SER A 86 3.56 2.73 1.83
N PHE A 87 3.71 1.61 2.58
CA PHE A 87 4.32 0.40 2.03
C PHE A 87 3.45 -0.23 0.95
N ALA A 88 2.15 -0.33 1.16
CA ALA A 88 1.24 -0.87 0.16
C ALA A 88 1.20 0.01 -1.11
N ASP A 89 1.22 1.33 -0.97
CA ASP A 89 1.26 2.26 -2.09
C ASP A 89 2.56 2.13 -2.91
N PHE A 90 3.70 1.97 -2.24
CA PHE A 90 4.98 1.69 -2.89
C PHE A 90 4.97 0.32 -3.59
N MET A 91 4.50 -0.72 -2.91
CA MET A 91 4.45 -2.09 -3.44
C MET A 91 3.42 -2.25 -4.55
N GLY A 92 2.34 -1.47 -4.53
CA GLY A 92 1.35 -1.41 -5.61
C GLY A 92 1.99 -0.99 -6.94
N ALA A 93 2.76 0.10 -6.93
CA ALA A 93 3.49 0.56 -8.11
C ALA A 93 4.59 -0.43 -8.54
N LEU A 94 5.32 -1.00 -7.58
CA LEU A 94 6.34 -2.02 -7.86
C LEU A 94 5.72 -3.26 -8.49
N GLY A 95 4.63 -3.79 -7.93
CA GLY A 95 3.95 -4.97 -8.44
C GLY A 95 3.27 -4.74 -9.80
N ALA A 96 2.80 -3.52 -10.08
CA ALA A 96 2.28 -3.16 -11.39
C ALA A 96 3.39 -3.28 -12.47
N ILE A 97 4.61 -2.92 -12.17
CA ILE A 97 5.77 -3.06 -13.08
C ILE A 97 6.23 -4.51 -13.14
N GLU A 98 6.69 -5.04 -12.01
CA GLU A 98 7.48 -6.27 -11.98
C GLU A 98 6.62 -7.53 -12.21
N ALA A 99 5.38 -7.53 -11.74
CA ALA A 99 4.48 -8.68 -11.87
C ALA A 99 3.50 -8.56 -13.04
N ASN A 100 3.18 -7.34 -13.50
CA ASN A 100 2.14 -7.11 -14.50
C ASN A 100 2.64 -6.41 -15.77
N GLY A 101 3.87 -5.91 -15.81
CA GLY A 101 4.50 -5.35 -17.00
C GLY A 101 4.08 -3.92 -17.37
N PHE A 102 3.44 -3.18 -16.46
CA PHE A 102 3.09 -1.77 -16.66
C PHE A 102 4.30 -0.85 -16.40
N ASN A 103 5.16 -0.72 -17.39
CA ASN A 103 6.47 -0.06 -17.25
C ASN A 103 6.40 1.41 -16.84
N ASP A 104 5.26 2.07 -17.07
CA ASP A 104 5.03 3.49 -16.77
C ASP A 104 4.42 3.72 -15.37
N ALA A 105 4.23 2.69 -14.53
CA ALA A 105 3.55 2.83 -13.25
C ALA A 105 4.25 3.83 -12.30
N TRP A 106 5.57 4.01 -12.35
CA TRP A 106 6.24 5.08 -11.60
C TRP A 106 6.00 6.48 -12.18
N VAL A 107 5.73 6.59 -13.48
CA VAL A 107 5.31 7.87 -14.11
C VAL A 107 3.90 8.19 -13.65
N THR A 108 3.00 7.22 -13.67
CA THR A 108 1.62 7.36 -13.14
C THR A 108 1.64 7.70 -11.66
N PHE A 109 2.48 7.04 -10.85
CA PHE A 109 2.67 7.35 -9.44
C PHE A 109 3.08 8.83 -9.26
N ALA A 110 4.05 9.31 -10.01
CA ALA A 110 4.51 10.69 -9.91
C ALA A 110 3.41 11.69 -10.31
N ASN A 111 2.66 11.41 -11.37
CA ASN A 111 1.65 12.32 -11.92
C ASN A 111 0.35 12.35 -11.12
N ARG A 112 -0.05 11.24 -10.49
CA ARG A 112 -1.32 11.11 -9.75
C ARG A 112 -1.11 11.08 -8.24
N ARG A 113 -0.44 10.05 -7.74
CA ARG A 113 -0.28 9.84 -6.29
C ARG A 113 0.54 10.95 -5.66
N LYS A 114 1.72 11.23 -6.20
CA LYS A 114 2.59 12.27 -5.66
C LYS A 114 1.99 13.68 -5.82
N SER A 115 1.26 13.93 -6.91
CA SER A 115 0.54 15.21 -7.09
C SER A 115 -0.57 15.39 -6.05
N TRP A 116 -1.28 14.33 -5.69
CA TRP A 116 -2.24 14.35 -4.58
C TRP A 116 -1.56 14.69 -3.26
N ALA A 117 -0.41 14.08 -2.96
CA ALA A 117 0.38 14.43 -1.79
C ALA A 117 0.83 15.90 -1.78
N TYR A 118 1.30 16.41 -2.91
CA TYR A 118 1.71 17.82 -3.01
C TYR A 118 0.56 18.80 -2.74
N LEU A 119 -0.63 18.51 -3.21
CA LEU A 119 -1.80 19.35 -2.94
C LEU A 119 -2.13 19.35 -1.45
N GLN A 120 -2.17 18.19 -0.81
CA GLN A 120 -2.49 18.08 0.61
C GLN A 120 -1.41 18.64 1.52
N ASP A 121 -0.13 18.47 1.16
CA ASP A 121 0.99 18.95 1.97
C ASP A 121 1.13 20.47 2.00
N GLN A 122 0.41 21.17 1.12
CA GLN A 122 0.35 22.65 1.10
C GLN A 122 -0.83 23.21 1.89
N LEU A 123 -1.75 22.39 2.36
CA LEU A 123 -2.92 22.83 3.10
C LEU A 123 -2.59 23.06 4.58
N PRO A 124 -3.33 23.95 5.26
CA PRO A 124 -3.19 24.11 6.72
C PRO A 124 -3.50 22.84 7.52
N THR A 125 -4.18 21.88 6.90
CA THR A 125 -4.54 20.57 7.48
C THR A 125 -3.47 19.50 7.26
N THR A 126 -2.30 19.87 6.71
CA THR A 126 -1.18 18.91 6.57
C THR A 126 -0.68 18.44 7.93
N HIS A 127 -0.07 17.28 7.93
CA HIS A 127 0.47 16.65 9.13
C HIS A 127 1.75 15.85 8.77
N PRO A 128 2.59 15.49 9.75
CA PRO A 128 3.69 14.56 9.53
C PRO A 128 3.19 13.18 9.06
N ILE A 129 4.06 12.41 8.40
CA ILE A 129 3.75 11.01 8.01
C ILE A 129 3.40 10.18 9.27
N VAL A 130 4.23 10.28 10.31
CA VAL A 130 3.88 9.79 11.64
C VAL A 130 3.04 10.86 12.32
N ALA A 131 1.77 10.62 12.51
CA ALA A 131 0.81 11.60 13.02
C ALA A 131 0.50 11.38 14.50
N ASP A 132 0.02 12.42 15.17
CA ASP A 132 -0.53 12.30 16.52
C ASP A 132 -2.03 11.95 16.42
N ILE A 133 -2.38 10.71 16.77
CA ILE A 133 -3.73 10.16 16.62
C ILE A 133 -4.33 9.83 17.99
N PRO A 134 -4.99 10.79 18.64
CA PRO A 134 -5.51 10.59 19.98
C PRO A 134 -6.75 9.67 20.06
N HIS A 135 -7.48 9.48 18.95
CA HIS A 135 -8.70 8.68 18.90
C HIS A 135 -9.06 8.26 17.46
N LEU A 136 -10.00 7.32 17.29
CA LEU A 136 -10.36 6.73 16.00
C LEU A 136 -10.93 7.71 14.98
N GLU A 137 -11.62 8.76 15.41
CA GLU A 137 -12.14 9.79 14.50
C GLU A 137 -10.97 10.57 13.84
N ALA A 138 -9.92 10.86 14.61
CA ALA A 138 -8.68 11.45 14.05
C ALA A 138 -7.99 10.48 13.10
N ALA A 139 -7.99 9.17 13.41
CA ALA A 139 -7.45 8.15 12.51
C ALA A 139 -8.18 8.14 11.15
N ALA A 140 -9.49 8.25 11.14
CA ALA A 140 -10.29 8.28 9.91
C ALA A 140 -9.91 9.44 8.98
N GLN A 141 -9.47 10.58 9.52
CA GLN A 141 -9.02 11.74 8.75
C GLN A 141 -7.58 11.59 8.20
N ASN A 142 -6.84 10.60 8.65
CA ASN A 142 -5.44 10.36 8.26
C ASN A 142 -5.28 9.42 7.05
N PHE A 143 -6.36 8.90 6.50
CA PHE A 143 -6.34 8.17 5.23
C PHE A 143 -6.29 9.18 4.08
N ASP A 144 -5.12 9.74 3.84
CA ASP A 144 -4.91 10.88 2.95
C ASP A 144 -3.61 10.76 2.12
N GLY A 145 -3.34 11.74 1.26
CA GLY A 145 -2.15 11.75 0.41
C GLY A 145 -0.83 11.81 1.17
N ILE A 146 -0.83 12.25 2.44
CA ILE A 146 0.37 12.25 3.27
C ILE A 146 0.70 10.82 3.70
N THR A 147 -0.25 10.13 4.29
CA THR A 147 -0.08 8.75 4.76
C THR A 147 0.18 7.76 3.63
N TYR A 148 -0.47 7.94 2.47
CA TYR A 148 -0.27 7.08 1.29
C TYR A 148 0.93 7.53 0.46
N ALA A 149 0.79 8.62 -0.27
CA ALA A 149 1.68 8.96 -1.38
C ALA A 149 2.96 9.70 -0.94
N LYS A 150 2.90 10.60 0.06
CA LYS A 150 4.11 11.22 0.62
C LYS A 150 4.98 10.16 1.30
N GLY A 151 4.38 9.30 2.11
CA GLY A 151 5.07 8.20 2.76
C GLY A 151 5.70 7.24 1.76
N ALA A 152 4.95 6.78 0.74
CA ALA A 152 5.48 5.94 -0.33
C ALA A 152 6.63 6.63 -1.11
N SER A 153 6.54 7.95 -1.34
CA SER A 153 7.63 8.72 -1.96
C SER A 153 8.88 8.73 -1.10
N THR A 154 8.73 8.81 0.22
CA THR A 154 9.84 8.75 1.18
C THR A 154 10.47 7.35 1.19
N LEU A 155 9.66 6.29 1.16
CA LEU A 155 10.16 4.92 1.02
C LEU A 155 10.93 4.73 -0.29
N LYS A 156 10.46 5.29 -1.40
CA LYS A 156 11.18 5.26 -2.68
C LYS A 156 12.54 5.96 -2.60
N GLN A 157 12.64 7.07 -1.87
CA GLN A 157 13.93 7.73 -1.60
C GLN A 157 14.83 6.86 -0.74
N LEU A 158 14.30 6.23 0.31
CA LEU A 158 15.04 5.29 1.15
C LEU A 158 15.60 4.13 0.33
N VAL A 159 14.75 3.50 -0.50
CA VAL A 159 15.18 2.43 -1.41
C VAL A 159 16.31 2.88 -2.34
N SER A 160 16.23 4.11 -2.87
CA SER A 160 17.29 4.66 -3.73
C SER A 160 18.58 4.93 -2.96
N TYR A 161 18.50 5.23 -1.67
CA TYR A 161 19.65 5.50 -0.81
C TYR A 161 20.35 4.24 -0.32
N VAL A 162 19.59 3.24 0.18
CA VAL A 162 20.17 2.01 0.76
C VAL A 162 20.37 0.89 -0.27
N GLY A 163 19.72 0.98 -1.43
CA GLY A 163 19.62 -0.07 -2.42
C GLY A 163 18.42 -0.97 -2.23
N PHE A 164 17.85 -1.44 -3.36
CA PHE A 164 16.63 -2.26 -3.35
C PHE A 164 16.81 -3.57 -2.58
N ASP A 165 17.90 -4.30 -2.83
CA ASP A 165 18.15 -5.58 -2.17
C ASP A 165 18.26 -5.43 -0.65
N THR A 166 18.93 -4.37 -0.18
CA THR A 166 19.06 -4.08 1.26
C THR A 166 17.71 -3.77 1.89
N PHE A 167 16.88 -2.99 1.19
CA PHE A 167 15.53 -2.65 1.66
C PHE A 167 14.65 -3.90 1.75
N ILE A 168 14.66 -4.76 0.75
CA ILE A 168 13.88 -5.99 0.73
C ILE A 168 14.37 -6.97 1.81
N GLU A 169 15.67 -7.08 2.03
CA GLU A 169 16.19 -7.93 3.10
C GLU A 169 15.75 -7.42 4.49
N ALA A 170 15.72 -6.11 4.69
CA ALA A 170 15.16 -5.52 5.91
C ALA A 170 13.68 -5.88 6.09
N ALA A 171 12.87 -5.81 5.02
CA ALA A 171 11.47 -6.21 5.05
C ALA A 171 11.30 -7.71 5.39
N ARG A 172 12.15 -8.59 4.82
CA ARG A 172 12.16 -10.03 5.14
C ARG A 172 12.45 -10.28 6.61
N VAL A 173 13.45 -9.60 7.17
CA VAL A 173 13.78 -9.69 8.61
C VAL A 173 12.62 -9.18 9.46
N TYR A 174 11.99 -8.06 9.06
CA TYR A 174 10.86 -7.48 9.75
C TYR A 174 9.67 -8.46 9.82
N PHE A 175 9.27 -9.08 8.70
CA PHE A 175 8.18 -10.06 8.70
C PHE A 175 8.51 -11.29 9.56
N LYS A 176 9.70 -11.87 9.43
CA LYS A 176 10.11 -13.04 10.23
C LYS A 176 10.13 -12.75 11.72
N ARG A 177 10.52 -11.52 12.09
CA ARG A 177 10.63 -11.11 13.50
C ARG A 177 9.29 -10.78 14.14
N PHE A 178 8.39 -10.14 13.40
CA PHE A 178 7.17 -9.56 13.95
C PHE A 178 5.88 -10.21 13.45
N ALA A 179 5.96 -11.32 12.70
CA ALA A 179 4.79 -12.05 12.22
C ALA A 179 3.74 -12.25 13.33
N TRP A 180 2.48 -11.90 12.99
CA TRP A 180 1.33 -11.95 13.89
C TRP A 180 1.42 -11.01 15.12
N GLY A 181 2.30 -10.04 15.04
CA GLY A 181 2.52 -9.04 16.08
C GLY A 181 2.16 -7.62 15.65
N ASN A 182 2.44 -6.69 16.57
CA ASN A 182 2.21 -5.26 16.37
C ASN A 182 3.53 -4.49 16.52
N THR A 183 3.73 -3.51 15.65
CA THR A 183 4.97 -2.75 15.55
C THR A 183 4.73 -1.24 15.57
N SER A 184 5.79 -0.50 15.74
CA SER A 184 5.89 0.94 15.58
C SER A 184 7.00 1.29 14.59
N LEU A 185 7.15 2.56 14.23
CA LEU A 185 8.24 3.03 13.39
C LEU A 185 9.62 2.54 13.85
N GLN A 186 9.86 2.48 15.16
CA GLN A 186 11.16 2.09 15.72
C GLN A 186 11.49 0.60 15.55
N ASP A 187 10.49 -0.20 15.21
CA ASP A 187 10.66 -1.63 15.00
C ASP A 187 11.04 -1.96 13.54
N PHE A 188 10.77 -1.06 12.59
CA PHE A 188 11.17 -1.16 11.19
C PHE A 188 12.50 -0.45 10.96
#